data_3f624103af8d4d48c2d2045f78eb9ce3
#
_entry.id   3f624103af8d4d48c2d2045f78eb9ce3
#
_cell.length_a   1.000
_cell.length_b   1.000
_cell.length_c   1.000
_cell.angle_alpha   90.00
_cell.angle_beta   90.00
_cell.angle_gamma   90.00
#
_symmetry.space_group_name_H-M   'P 1'
#
loop_
_entity.id
_entity.type
_entity.pdbx_description
1 polymer ?
#
loop_
_entity_poly.entity_id
_entity_poly.type
_entity_poly.pdbx_seq_one_letter_code
_entity_poly.pdbx_strand_id
1 'polypeptide(L)'
;MNMMRRLKSIASGRSSVSDPGGDSNMKRVKVEQEIDQIVAREAEAREKYLRAPEQHMASNSSESVASTSDVHGRPEKSGYNELPKDMQEMKIRDDNKSDNQEDSDMEPTVVSGNGTETGQIIVTSVGGRDGQPKQTMSYMAERVVGTGSFGVVYQAKCLEMCESVAIKKVLQDRRYKNRELQIMRLLNHPNVVQLKHCFYSTTEKNEVYLNLVLEYVSETVYRASRHYTRVNQYMPVFYVQLYTYQICRALNYIHNVIGVCHRDIKPQNLLVNPHTHQLKLCDFGSAKMLVPGEPNISYICSRYYRAPELIFGATEYTTAIDMWSVGCVMAELLLGQPLFPGESSVDQLVEIIKVLGTPTREEIKCMNPDYREFKFPQIKAHPWHKIFNKRMPTEAVDLVSRLLQYSPTLRFTALEACAHPFFDDLREPNACLPNGRSLPPLFNFTQEELAGVPGELLQRLIPDHAKK
;
A
#
# COMPACT_ATOMS: atom_id res chain seq x y z
N MET A 1 -7.30 4.24 -27.91
CA MET A 1 -7.41 3.37 -29.10
C MET A 1 -6.66 2.02 -28.99
N ASN A 2 -5.53 1.95 -28.29
CA ASN A 2 -4.73 0.72 -28.18
C ASN A 2 -5.36 -0.42 -27.37
N MET A 3 -6.01 -0.12 -26.24
CA MET A 3 -6.64 -1.12 -25.37
C MET A 3 -7.66 -1.99 -26.10
N MET A 4 -8.61 -1.35 -26.82
CA MET A 4 -9.66 -2.08 -27.54
C MET A 4 -9.13 -2.93 -28.69
N ARG A 5 -8.01 -2.53 -29.32
CA ARG A 5 -7.32 -3.36 -30.33
C ARG A 5 -6.67 -4.59 -29.69
N ARG A 6 -5.97 -4.44 -28.53
CA ARG A 6 -5.37 -5.58 -27.81
C ARG A 6 -6.44 -6.56 -27.33
N LEU A 7 -7.50 -6.08 -26.71
CA LEU A 7 -8.60 -6.93 -26.26
C LEU A 7 -9.30 -7.65 -27.40
N LYS A 8 -9.54 -6.97 -28.54
CA LYS A 8 -10.11 -7.61 -29.75
C LYS A 8 -9.18 -8.66 -30.33
N SER A 9 -7.86 -8.45 -30.34
CA SER A 9 -6.88 -9.42 -30.77
C SER A 9 -6.91 -10.70 -29.90
N ILE A 10 -7.02 -10.55 -28.59
CA ILE A 10 -7.14 -11.65 -27.63
C ILE A 10 -8.46 -12.42 -27.85
N ALA A 11 -9.58 -11.70 -28.02
CA ALA A 11 -10.90 -12.29 -28.25
C ALA A 11 -10.99 -13.07 -29.57
N SER A 12 -10.22 -12.65 -30.61
CA SER A 12 -10.16 -13.33 -31.91
C SER A 12 -9.22 -14.53 -31.99
N GLY A 13 -8.54 -14.87 -30.88
CA GLY A 13 -7.60 -16.00 -30.82
C GLY A 13 -6.33 -15.85 -31.66
N ARG A 14 -6.04 -14.65 -32.17
CA ARG A 14 -4.82 -14.36 -32.91
C ARG A 14 -3.67 -14.09 -31.93
N SER A 15 -2.84 -15.08 -31.67
CA SER A 15 -1.55 -14.91 -31.05
C SER A 15 -0.66 -14.07 -31.96
N SER A 16 -0.05 -13.00 -31.45
CA SER A 16 0.98 -12.27 -32.16
C SER A 16 2.26 -13.11 -32.21
N VAL A 17 2.39 -13.93 -33.24
CA VAL A 17 3.66 -14.48 -33.65
C VAL A 17 4.40 -13.38 -34.39
N SER A 18 5.53 -12.97 -33.90
CA SER A 18 6.42 -12.00 -34.51
C SER A 18 7.00 -12.58 -35.80
N ASP A 19 6.74 -11.90 -36.91
CA ASP A 19 7.40 -12.11 -38.20
C ASP A 19 8.77 -11.42 -38.20
N PRO A 20 9.87 -12.07 -38.56
CA PRO A 20 11.19 -11.47 -38.57
C PRO A 20 11.47 -10.86 -39.96
N GLY A 21 11.42 -9.55 -40.06
CA GLY A 21 11.90 -8.87 -41.28
C GLY A 21 11.53 -7.41 -41.38
N GLY A 22 12.51 -6.52 -41.14
CA GLY A 22 12.55 -5.19 -41.74
C GLY A 22 11.66 -4.10 -41.16
N ASP A 23 12.27 -3.08 -40.58
CA ASP A 23 11.63 -1.80 -40.18
C ASP A 23 11.24 -1.62 -38.68
N SER A 24 11.89 -2.36 -37.80
CA SER A 24 11.55 -2.35 -36.38
C SER A 24 12.15 -1.17 -35.58
N ASN A 25 13.23 -0.56 -36.02
CA ASN A 25 13.92 0.45 -35.22
C ASN A 25 13.22 1.83 -35.23
N MET A 26 12.65 2.28 -36.35
CA MET A 26 11.94 3.56 -36.40
C MET A 26 10.58 3.52 -35.70
N LYS A 27 9.89 2.38 -35.71
CA LYS A 27 8.62 2.21 -34.98
C LYS A 27 8.87 2.08 -33.49
N ARG A 28 9.98 1.47 -33.08
CA ARG A 28 10.35 1.31 -31.66
C ARG A 28 10.71 2.65 -31.03
N VAL A 29 11.51 3.48 -31.68
CA VAL A 29 11.86 4.84 -31.23
C VAL A 29 10.62 5.74 -31.13
N LYS A 30 9.67 5.62 -32.07
CA LYS A 30 8.42 6.39 -32.03
C LYS A 30 7.48 5.95 -30.89
N VAL A 31 7.45 4.65 -30.59
CA VAL A 31 6.68 4.10 -29.46
C VAL A 31 7.33 4.45 -28.12
N GLU A 32 8.65 4.42 -28.03
CA GLU A 32 9.39 4.85 -26.83
C GLU A 32 9.18 6.36 -26.58
N GLN A 33 9.22 7.21 -27.61
CA GLN A 33 8.92 8.64 -27.48
C GLN A 33 7.46 8.93 -27.13
N GLU A 34 6.49 8.14 -27.63
CA GLU A 34 5.08 8.25 -27.22
C GLU A 34 4.88 7.77 -25.77
N ILE A 35 5.61 6.75 -25.32
CA ILE A 35 5.60 6.25 -23.94
C ILE A 35 6.20 7.32 -23.00
N ASP A 36 7.34 7.91 -23.36
CA ASP A 36 7.97 8.98 -22.57
C ASP A 36 7.06 10.22 -22.47
N GLN A 37 6.33 10.56 -23.55
CA GLN A 37 5.35 11.64 -23.53
C GLN A 37 4.12 11.30 -22.67
N ILE A 38 3.68 10.04 -22.64
CA ILE A 38 2.58 9.59 -21.78
C ILE A 38 3.01 9.59 -20.33
N VAL A 39 4.23 9.10 -20.03
CA VAL A 39 4.82 9.12 -18.67
C VAL A 39 5.02 10.56 -18.20
N ALA A 40 5.48 11.45 -19.07
CA ALA A 40 5.63 12.87 -18.75
C ALA A 40 4.27 13.54 -18.50
N ARG A 41 3.25 13.24 -19.33
CA ARG A 41 1.87 13.73 -19.12
C ARG A 41 1.20 13.15 -17.88
N GLU A 42 1.47 11.89 -17.53
CA GLU A 42 1.01 11.28 -16.27
C GLU A 42 1.71 11.90 -15.07
N ALA A 43 3.00 12.23 -15.19
CA ALA A 43 3.76 12.96 -14.17
C ALA A 43 3.28 14.41 -14.03
N GLU A 44 3.04 15.12 -15.13
CA GLU A 44 2.45 16.46 -15.13
C GLU A 44 1.00 16.47 -14.62
N ALA A 45 0.18 15.47 -14.99
CA ALA A 45 -1.16 15.30 -14.46
C ALA A 45 -1.13 15.03 -12.94
N ARG A 46 -0.17 14.24 -12.46
CA ARG A 46 0.08 14.00 -11.02
C ARG A 46 0.50 15.28 -10.32
N GLU A 47 1.42 16.04 -10.91
CA GLU A 47 1.87 17.34 -10.36
C GLU A 47 0.76 18.39 -10.42
N LYS A 48 -0.05 18.39 -11.49
CA LYS A 48 -1.20 19.27 -11.67
C LYS A 48 -2.36 18.88 -10.74
N TYR A 49 -2.56 17.59 -10.47
CA TYR A 49 -3.53 17.09 -9.51
C TYR A 49 -3.09 17.39 -8.06
N LEU A 50 -1.79 17.41 -7.80
CA LEU A 50 -1.21 17.83 -6.52
C LEU A 50 -1.19 19.35 -6.35
N ARG A 51 -1.36 20.13 -7.45
CA ARG A 51 -1.33 21.60 -7.46
C ARG A 51 -2.66 22.24 -7.82
N ALA A 52 -3.68 21.49 -8.28
CA ALA A 52 -4.94 22.05 -8.74
C ALA A 52 -5.90 22.37 -7.58
N PRO A 53 -6.44 23.60 -7.51
CA PRO A 53 -7.63 23.87 -6.72
C PRO A 53 -8.85 23.28 -7.45
N GLU A 54 -9.77 22.68 -6.69
CA GLU A 54 -11.04 22.17 -7.19
C GLU A 54 -11.87 23.30 -7.84
N GLN A 55 -11.90 23.34 -9.17
CA GLN A 55 -12.93 24.03 -9.93
C GLN A 55 -13.42 23.05 -10.99
N HIS A 56 -14.56 22.44 -10.72
CA HIS A 56 -15.61 22.01 -11.65
C HIS A 56 -16.46 20.90 -11.06
N MET A 57 -17.45 21.27 -10.28
CA MET A 57 -18.77 20.64 -10.21
C MET A 57 -19.73 21.51 -9.40
N ALA A 58 -20.28 22.52 -10.08
CA ALA A 58 -21.54 23.12 -9.70
C ALA A 58 -22.13 23.82 -10.92
N SER A 59 -22.91 23.10 -11.67
CA SER A 59 -23.97 23.69 -12.52
C SER A 59 -25.00 22.62 -12.82
N ASN A 60 -26.11 22.66 -12.12
CA ASN A 60 -27.47 22.66 -12.66
C ASN A 60 -28.49 22.36 -11.56
N SER A 61 -29.18 23.40 -11.14
CA SER A 61 -30.64 23.40 -10.96
C SER A 61 -31.14 24.84 -10.67
N SER A 62 -31.75 25.39 -11.72
CA SER A 62 -32.98 26.18 -11.83
C SER A 62 -33.33 27.28 -10.84
N GLU A 63 -33.39 28.51 -11.40
CA GLU A 63 -34.51 29.45 -11.37
C GLU A 63 -35.17 29.80 -10.02
N SER A 64 -35.19 31.02 -9.59
CA SER A 64 -35.93 32.19 -10.07
C SER A 64 -35.94 33.32 -9.02
N VAL A 65 -36.05 34.53 -9.57
CA VAL A 65 -36.68 35.76 -9.06
C VAL A 65 -35.86 36.77 -8.25
N ALA A 66 -35.64 37.84 -8.99
CA ALA A 66 -35.33 39.23 -8.79
C ALA A 66 -35.57 39.90 -7.41
N SER A 67 -34.67 40.80 -7.01
CA SER A 67 -34.87 42.26 -7.06
C SER A 67 -33.71 43.02 -6.37
N THR A 68 -33.15 43.93 -7.13
CA THR A 68 -32.57 45.27 -6.83
C THR A 68 -32.09 45.64 -5.43
N SER A 69 -30.83 46.07 -5.31
CA SER A 69 -30.44 47.47 -5.13
C SER A 69 -28.92 47.63 -4.89
N ASP A 70 -28.36 48.67 -5.51
CA ASP A 70 -26.99 49.14 -5.45
C ASP A 70 -26.44 49.32 -4.05
N VAL A 71 -25.10 49.15 -3.86
CA VAL A 71 -24.15 50.17 -3.33
C VAL A 71 -22.71 49.67 -3.46
N HIS A 72 -21.82 50.63 -3.84
CA HIS A 72 -20.38 50.55 -4.04
C HIS A 72 -19.59 49.96 -2.90
N GLY A 73 -18.58 49.10 -3.18
CA GLY A 73 -17.48 48.77 -2.28
C GLY A 73 -16.36 48.07 -3.03
N ARG A 74 -15.15 48.65 -2.93
CA ARG A 74 -13.89 48.24 -3.55
C ARG A 74 -13.53 46.75 -3.32
N PRO A 75 -12.75 46.10 -4.21
CA PRO A 75 -12.36 44.70 -4.07
C PRO A 75 -11.19 44.56 -3.09
N GLU A 76 -11.42 43.85 -2.00
CA GLU A 76 -10.33 43.28 -1.19
C GLU A 76 -9.89 41.93 -1.76
N LYS A 77 -8.59 41.81 -1.98
CA LYS A 77 -7.89 40.58 -2.35
C LYS A 77 -7.92 39.63 -1.18
N SER A 78 -8.59 38.49 -1.31
CA SER A 78 -8.24 37.28 -0.57
C SER A 78 -8.69 36.03 -1.33
N GLY A 79 -7.86 35.60 -2.28
CA GLY A 79 -7.95 34.28 -2.83
C GLY A 79 -7.18 33.31 -1.94
N TYR A 80 -7.82 32.76 -0.92
CA TYR A 80 -7.31 31.57 -0.26
C TYR A 80 -7.77 30.37 -1.07
N ASN A 81 -6.80 29.72 -1.76
CA ASN A 81 -7.00 28.43 -2.41
C ASN A 81 -7.43 27.42 -1.35
N GLU A 82 -8.66 26.95 -1.41
CA GLU A 82 -9.10 25.82 -0.60
C GLU A 82 -8.33 24.59 -1.06
N LEU A 83 -7.64 23.95 -0.12
CA LEU A 83 -6.88 22.74 -0.32
C LEU A 83 -7.83 21.52 -0.40
N PRO A 84 -7.49 20.46 -1.14
CA PRO A 84 -8.23 19.20 -1.13
C PRO A 84 -8.50 18.73 0.30
N LYS A 85 -9.69 18.14 0.54
CA LYS A 85 -10.08 17.66 1.89
C LYS A 85 -9.02 16.79 2.54
N ASP A 86 -8.37 15.92 1.78
CA ASP A 86 -7.25 15.06 2.24
C ASP A 86 -6.07 15.87 2.79
N MET A 87 -5.89 17.11 2.34
CA MET A 87 -4.86 18.03 2.83
C MET A 87 -5.38 18.95 3.93
N GLN A 88 -6.69 19.23 3.98
CA GLN A 88 -7.30 20.01 5.08
C GLN A 88 -7.26 19.24 6.40
N GLU A 89 -7.44 17.92 6.38
CA GLU A 89 -7.28 17.07 7.57
C GLU A 89 -5.85 17.06 8.14
N MET A 90 -4.85 17.43 7.31
CA MET A 90 -3.46 17.58 7.75
C MET A 90 -3.16 18.98 8.30
N LYS A 91 -4.05 19.94 8.11
CA LYS A 91 -3.86 21.32 8.54
C LYS A 91 -3.92 21.42 10.06
N ILE A 92 -2.92 22.07 10.66
CA ILE A 92 -2.93 22.39 12.09
C ILE A 92 -4.06 23.40 12.32
N ARG A 93 -5.12 23.00 13.02
CA ARG A 93 -6.19 23.91 13.42
C ARG A 93 -5.74 24.70 14.64
N ASP A 94 -5.76 26.03 14.53
CA ASP A 94 -5.40 26.93 15.64
C ASP A 94 -6.47 27.04 16.75
N ASP A 95 -7.61 26.34 16.60
CA ASP A 95 -8.81 26.61 17.41
C ASP A 95 -8.99 25.74 18.66
N ASN A 96 -8.04 24.82 19.02
CA ASN A 96 -8.14 24.06 20.27
C ASN A 96 -6.83 24.08 21.05
N LYS A 97 -6.81 24.89 22.10
CA LYS A 97 -5.67 25.05 23.04
C LYS A 97 -5.30 23.78 23.83
N SER A 98 -6.00 22.65 23.68
CA SER A 98 -5.72 21.41 24.42
C SER A 98 -4.91 20.36 23.65
N ASP A 99 -4.92 20.37 22.28
CA ASP A 99 -4.23 19.36 21.47
C ASP A 99 -2.89 19.83 20.88
N ASN A 100 -2.55 21.11 21.00
CA ASN A 100 -1.37 21.71 20.39
C ASN A 100 -0.06 21.45 21.14
N GLN A 101 -0.08 20.81 22.31
CA GLN A 101 1.11 20.58 23.12
C GLN A 101 1.95 19.39 22.63
N GLU A 102 1.38 18.49 21.82
CA GLU A 102 2.06 17.24 21.46
C GLU A 102 3.16 17.36 20.39
N ASP A 103 3.08 18.31 19.47
CA ASP A 103 4.08 18.49 18.41
C ASP A 103 4.98 19.72 18.60
N SER A 104 4.67 20.61 19.58
CA SER A 104 5.40 21.85 19.81
C SER A 104 6.69 21.70 20.63
N ASP A 105 6.85 20.61 21.36
CA ASP A 105 7.95 20.44 22.32
C ASP A 105 9.21 19.74 21.77
N MET A 106 9.23 19.37 20.48
CA MET A 106 10.42 18.80 19.85
C MET A 106 11.19 19.87 19.09
N GLU A 107 12.19 20.46 19.71
CA GLU A 107 13.12 21.34 19.02
C GLU A 107 13.83 20.58 17.89
N PRO A 108 13.85 21.13 16.66
CA PRO A 108 14.55 20.49 15.54
C PRO A 108 16.06 20.38 15.81
N THR A 109 16.60 19.20 15.68
CA THR A 109 18.06 18.98 15.72
C THR A 109 18.68 19.45 14.41
N VAL A 110 19.64 20.37 14.46
CA VAL A 110 20.39 20.80 13.27
C VAL A 110 21.37 19.70 12.88
N VAL A 111 21.23 19.19 11.66
CA VAL A 111 22.09 18.14 11.10
C VAL A 111 22.88 18.73 9.95
N SER A 112 24.20 18.63 10.02
CA SER A 112 25.09 18.99 8.90
C SER A 112 24.93 17.98 7.75
N GLY A 113 24.90 18.45 6.50
CA GLY A 113 24.66 17.62 5.33
C GLY A 113 23.20 17.10 5.24
N ASN A 114 23.01 15.94 4.58
CA ASN A 114 21.70 15.33 4.43
C ASN A 114 21.30 14.38 5.58
N GLY A 115 22.19 14.14 6.56
CA GLY A 115 21.97 13.30 7.73
C GLY A 115 21.93 11.80 7.45
N THR A 116 22.34 11.36 6.25
CA THR A 116 22.28 9.94 5.84
C THR A 116 23.66 9.38 5.41
N GLU A 117 24.71 10.17 5.56
CA GLU A 117 26.08 9.75 5.23
C GLU A 117 26.59 8.74 6.24
N THR A 118 27.24 7.68 5.74
CA THR A 118 27.81 6.62 6.58
C THR A 118 28.76 7.18 7.63
N GLY A 119 28.56 6.78 8.89
CA GLY A 119 29.34 7.25 10.03
C GLY A 119 28.85 8.56 10.65
N GLN A 120 27.90 9.26 10.03
CA GLN A 120 27.29 10.44 10.62
C GLN A 120 26.44 10.07 11.84
N ILE A 121 26.65 10.80 12.94
CA ILE A 121 25.91 10.59 14.19
C ILE A 121 24.89 11.73 14.33
N ILE A 122 23.62 11.36 14.51
CA ILE A 122 22.53 12.26 14.84
C ILE A 122 22.23 12.09 16.33
N VAL A 123 22.33 13.17 17.09
CA VAL A 123 21.97 13.20 18.50
C VAL A 123 20.64 13.94 18.66
N THR A 124 19.68 13.31 19.31
CA THR A 124 18.34 13.88 19.51
C THR A 124 17.83 13.58 20.92
N SER A 125 16.89 14.39 21.40
CA SER A 125 16.21 14.13 22.68
C SER A 125 14.87 13.47 22.42
N VAL A 126 14.58 12.39 23.14
CA VAL A 126 13.36 11.61 23.05
C VAL A 126 12.70 11.50 24.42
N GLY A 127 11.37 11.51 24.49
CA GLY A 127 10.66 11.46 25.78
C GLY A 127 10.33 12.86 26.33
N GLY A 128 10.03 12.94 27.62
CA GLY A 128 9.63 14.19 28.28
C GLY A 128 8.12 14.38 28.37
N ARG A 129 7.31 13.39 27.95
CA ARG A 129 5.84 13.36 28.11
C ARG A 129 5.46 12.60 29.38
N ASP A 130 4.36 12.99 29.99
CA ASP A 130 3.72 12.28 31.12
C ASP A 130 4.67 11.95 32.28
N GLY A 131 5.62 12.87 32.58
CA GLY A 131 6.60 12.67 33.65
C GLY A 131 7.76 11.72 33.30
N GLN A 132 7.84 11.25 32.07
CA GLN A 132 9.00 10.49 31.59
C GLN A 132 10.20 11.42 31.37
N PRO A 133 11.41 11.07 31.85
CA PRO A 133 12.59 11.91 31.67
C PRO A 133 12.95 12.02 30.17
N LYS A 134 13.39 13.20 29.75
CA LYS A 134 14.02 13.37 28.43
C LYS A 134 15.29 12.52 28.39
N GLN A 135 15.40 11.66 27.38
CA GLN A 135 16.55 10.80 27.14
C GLN A 135 17.24 11.23 25.85
N THR A 136 18.54 11.39 25.91
CA THR A 136 19.34 11.64 24.70
C THR A 136 19.60 10.33 23.99
N MET A 137 19.34 10.29 22.69
CA MET A 137 19.55 9.13 21.83
C MET A 137 20.47 9.52 20.67
N SER A 138 21.42 8.68 20.36
CA SER A 138 22.42 8.87 19.30
C SER A 138 22.28 7.78 18.25
N TYR A 139 22.09 8.18 17.00
CA TYR A 139 21.93 7.26 15.87
C TYR A 139 23.08 7.45 14.89
N MET A 140 23.89 6.41 14.70
CA MET A 140 24.98 6.38 13.74
C MET A 140 24.48 5.78 12.42
N ALA A 141 24.47 6.57 11.35
CA ALA A 141 24.07 6.11 10.03
C ALA A 141 25.07 5.06 9.48
N GLU A 142 24.56 3.90 9.06
CA GLU A 142 25.37 2.81 8.53
C GLU A 142 25.30 2.73 7.01
N ARG A 143 24.11 2.72 6.42
CA ARG A 143 23.89 2.65 4.98
C ARG A 143 22.48 3.05 4.58
N VAL A 144 22.31 3.57 3.37
CA VAL A 144 21.00 3.77 2.75
C VAL A 144 20.44 2.40 2.35
N VAL A 145 19.19 2.12 2.75
CA VAL A 145 18.47 0.89 2.42
C VAL A 145 17.35 1.10 1.41
N GLY A 146 16.88 2.33 1.25
CA GLY A 146 15.86 2.67 0.26
C GLY A 146 15.79 4.17 0.01
N THR A 147 15.45 4.53 -1.23
CA THR A 147 15.14 5.90 -1.66
C THR A 147 13.87 5.85 -2.49
N GLY A 148 13.01 6.85 -2.35
CA GLY A 148 11.76 6.93 -3.07
C GLY A 148 11.16 8.33 -3.04
N SER A 149 9.97 8.48 -3.62
CA SER A 149 9.21 9.73 -3.59
C SER A 149 8.85 10.19 -2.17
N PHE A 150 8.92 9.30 -1.19
CA PHE A 150 8.62 9.56 0.23
C PHE A 150 9.83 10.05 1.03
N GLY A 151 11.04 10.05 0.43
CA GLY A 151 12.28 10.40 1.12
C GLY A 151 13.30 9.27 1.11
N VAL A 152 14.16 9.23 2.13
CA VAL A 152 15.27 8.28 2.25
C VAL A 152 15.07 7.42 3.49
N VAL A 153 15.29 6.12 3.35
CA VAL A 153 15.36 5.17 4.48
C VAL A 153 16.80 4.68 4.62
N TYR A 154 17.35 4.77 5.79
CA TYR A 154 18.69 4.28 6.09
C TYR A 154 18.72 3.42 7.33
N GLN A 155 19.60 2.45 7.35
CA GLN A 155 19.94 1.69 8.53
C GLN A 155 20.84 2.52 9.41
N ALA A 156 20.56 2.56 10.71
CA ALA A 156 21.40 3.21 11.71
C ALA A 156 21.55 2.32 12.94
N LYS A 157 22.61 2.56 13.69
CA LYS A 157 22.83 1.95 14.99
C LYS A 157 22.45 2.95 16.08
N CYS A 158 21.53 2.58 16.95
CA CYS A 158 21.28 3.29 18.19
C CYS A 158 22.43 2.96 19.15
N LEU A 159 23.19 3.97 19.58
CA LEU A 159 24.40 3.75 20.35
C LEU A 159 24.09 3.37 21.79
N GLU A 160 23.05 3.97 22.38
CA GLU A 160 22.63 3.73 23.77
C GLU A 160 22.02 2.33 23.96
N MET A 161 21.21 1.88 22.98
CA MET A 161 20.54 0.59 23.05
C MET A 161 21.32 -0.55 22.38
N CYS A 162 22.43 -0.23 21.70
CA CYS A 162 23.23 -1.17 20.90
C CYS A 162 22.42 -1.97 19.86
N GLU A 163 21.31 -1.41 19.35
CA GLU A 163 20.43 -2.06 18.39
C GLU A 163 20.45 -1.37 17.03
N SER A 164 20.18 -2.14 15.96
CA SER A 164 19.96 -1.59 14.63
C SER A 164 18.53 -1.09 14.49
N VAL A 165 18.37 0.10 13.88
CA VAL A 165 17.09 0.73 13.56
C VAL A 165 17.04 1.11 12.07
N ALA A 166 15.84 1.29 11.56
CA ALA A 166 15.62 1.94 10.27
C ALA A 166 15.12 3.35 10.52
N ILE A 167 15.73 4.36 9.87
CA ILE A 167 15.27 5.74 9.98
C ILE A 167 14.75 6.17 8.61
N LYS A 168 13.44 6.47 8.55
CA LYS A 168 12.78 7.04 7.39
C LYS A 168 12.75 8.55 7.52
N LYS A 169 13.48 9.25 6.63
CA LYS A 169 13.58 10.71 6.60
C LYS A 169 12.66 11.26 5.53
N VAL A 170 11.67 12.03 5.93
CA VAL A 170 10.61 12.58 5.08
C VAL A 170 10.60 14.10 5.16
N LEU A 171 10.57 14.79 4.01
CA LEU A 171 10.43 16.24 3.97
C LEU A 171 9.08 16.64 4.57
N GLN A 172 9.08 17.52 5.58
CA GLN A 172 7.91 17.93 6.32
C GLN A 172 7.47 19.35 5.92
N ASP A 173 6.24 19.47 5.44
CA ASP A 173 5.60 20.79 5.34
C ASP A 173 5.12 21.21 6.74
N ARG A 174 5.63 22.34 7.24
CA ARG A 174 5.31 22.86 8.58
C ARG A 174 3.82 23.19 8.78
N ARG A 175 3.07 23.35 7.67
CA ARG A 175 1.65 23.71 7.71
C ARG A 175 0.73 22.52 8.03
N TYR A 176 1.22 21.28 7.93
CA TYR A 176 0.41 20.08 8.03
C TYR A 176 1.01 19.07 9.00
N LYS A 177 0.16 18.37 9.76
CA LYS A 177 0.55 17.19 10.53
C LYS A 177 0.84 16.04 9.56
N ASN A 178 1.87 15.25 9.86
CA ASN A 178 2.23 14.10 9.04
C ASN A 178 1.28 12.92 9.31
N ARG A 179 0.48 12.52 8.32
CA ARG A 179 -0.50 11.44 8.46
C ARG A 179 0.16 10.08 8.73
N GLU A 180 1.30 9.79 8.11
CA GLU A 180 2.03 8.55 8.38
C GLU A 180 2.42 8.45 9.86
N LEU A 181 2.95 9.52 10.44
CA LEU A 181 3.29 9.56 11.87
C LEU A 181 2.05 9.36 12.75
N GLN A 182 0.92 10.01 12.43
CA GLN A 182 -0.31 9.86 13.20
C GLN A 182 -0.79 8.41 13.21
N ILE A 183 -0.79 7.74 12.04
CA ILE A 183 -1.16 6.33 11.92
C ILE A 183 -0.14 5.46 12.67
N MET A 184 1.17 5.64 12.42
CA MET A 184 2.21 4.81 13.03
C MET A 184 2.19 4.83 14.56
N ARG A 185 1.75 5.92 15.19
CA ARG A 185 1.60 6.04 16.65
C ARG A 185 0.50 5.14 17.23
N LEU A 186 -0.48 4.73 16.40
CA LEU A 186 -1.58 3.85 16.80
C LEU A 186 -1.23 2.36 16.66
N LEU A 187 -0.16 2.05 15.92
CA LEU A 187 0.15 0.69 15.51
C LEU A 187 1.01 -0.04 16.56
N ASN A 188 0.49 -1.18 17.03
CA ASN A 188 1.22 -2.10 17.90
C ASN A 188 0.77 -3.54 17.61
N HIS A 189 1.46 -4.22 16.68
CA HIS A 189 1.10 -5.58 16.28
C HIS A 189 2.35 -6.35 15.84
N PRO A 190 2.48 -7.67 16.13
CA PRO A 190 3.67 -8.45 15.79
C PRO A 190 4.00 -8.50 14.30
N ASN A 191 3.00 -8.34 13.43
CA ASN A 191 3.18 -8.35 11.96
C ASN A 191 3.13 -6.94 11.33
N VAL A 192 3.30 -5.88 12.12
CA VAL A 192 3.42 -4.50 11.65
C VAL A 192 4.72 -3.92 12.19
N VAL A 193 5.43 -3.14 11.35
CA VAL A 193 6.69 -2.50 11.77
C VAL A 193 6.41 -1.50 12.90
N GLN A 194 7.21 -1.57 13.97
CA GLN A 194 7.04 -0.73 15.14
C GLN A 194 7.72 0.63 14.96
N LEU A 195 7.01 1.70 15.26
CA LEU A 195 7.60 3.02 15.48
C LEU A 195 8.24 3.06 16.88
N LYS A 196 9.56 3.23 16.93
CA LYS A 196 10.30 3.35 18.19
C LYS A 196 10.31 4.79 18.70
N HIS A 197 10.69 5.70 17.81
CA HIS A 197 10.82 7.13 18.11
C HIS A 197 10.52 7.95 16.87
N CYS A 198 10.32 9.26 17.04
CA CYS A 198 10.35 10.22 15.95
C CYS A 198 11.02 11.51 16.43
N PHE A 199 11.67 12.22 15.52
CA PHE A 199 12.26 13.52 15.77
C PHE A 199 12.29 14.36 14.49
N TYR A 200 12.39 15.69 14.66
CA TYR A 200 12.56 16.60 13.55
C TYR A 200 14.03 16.99 13.40
N SER A 201 14.48 17.12 12.15
CA SER A 201 15.80 17.67 11.83
C SER A 201 15.67 18.79 10.81
N THR A 202 16.58 19.76 10.89
CA THR A 202 16.61 20.91 9.97
C THR A 202 17.95 20.92 9.25
N THR A 203 17.94 21.10 7.92
CA THR A 203 19.15 21.29 7.12
C THR A 203 19.61 22.74 7.19
N GLU A 204 20.83 23.00 6.72
CA GLU A 204 21.39 24.36 6.55
C GLU A 204 20.51 25.25 5.65
N LYS A 205 19.74 24.65 4.73
CA LYS A 205 18.75 25.31 3.88
C LYS A 205 17.42 25.60 4.56
N ASN A 206 17.33 25.38 5.88
CA ASN A 206 16.12 25.54 6.69
C ASN A 206 14.94 24.62 6.27
N GLU A 207 15.23 23.52 5.59
CA GLU A 207 14.26 22.47 5.29
C GLU A 207 14.05 21.60 6.53
N VAL A 208 12.80 21.36 6.90
CA VAL A 208 12.46 20.51 8.04
C VAL A 208 12.16 19.10 7.55
N TYR A 209 12.74 18.12 8.19
CA TYR A 209 12.51 16.71 7.96
C TYR A 209 11.96 16.03 9.20
N LEU A 210 10.91 15.22 9.02
CA LEU A 210 10.46 14.26 10.00
C LEU A 210 11.31 12.99 9.84
N ASN A 211 11.87 12.51 10.95
CA ASN A 211 12.63 11.28 11.02
C ASN A 211 11.84 10.26 11.85
N LEU A 212 11.37 9.20 11.20
CA LEU A 212 10.68 8.08 11.84
C LEU A 212 11.71 7.00 12.16
N VAL A 213 11.95 6.74 13.43
CA VAL A 213 12.85 5.67 13.88
C VAL A 213 12.02 4.41 14.08
N LEU A 214 12.26 3.42 13.24
CA LEU A 214 11.50 2.19 13.13
C LEU A 214 12.38 1.00 13.56
N GLU A 215 11.76 -0.09 13.97
CA GLU A 215 12.49 -1.35 14.09
C GLU A 215 13.13 -1.74 12.75
N TYR A 216 14.31 -2.33 12.82
CA TYR A 216 15.02 -2.76 11.62
C TYR A 216 14.77 -4.25 11.33
N VAL A 217 14.31 -4.54 10.12
CA VAL A 217 14.18 -5.89 9.59
C VAL A 217 14.97 -5.98 8.29
N SER A 218 15.89 -6.95 8.20
CA SER A 218 17.00 -6.93 7.23
C SER A 218 16.59 -7.29 5.80
N GLU A 219 15.49 -8.02 5.60
CA GLU A 219 15.08 -8.53 4.29
C GLU A 219 13.65 -8.13 3.94
N THR A 220 13.32 -8.21 2.65
CA THR A 220 11.95 -8.07 2.13
C THR A 220 11.48 -9.37 1.50
N VAL A 221 10.16 -9.59 1.47
CA VAL A 221 9.57 -10.72 0.75
C VAL A 221 9.94 -10.66 -0.74
N TYR A 222 10.07 -9.46 -1.31
CA TYR A 222 10.56 -9.27 -2.68
C TYR A 222 11.95 -9.89 -2.89
N ARG A 223 12.92 -9.57 -2.03
CA ARG A 223 14.29 -10.09 -2.15
C ARG A 223 14.34 -11.60 -1.88
N ALA A 224 13.57 -12.07 -0.90
CA ALA A 224 13.43 -13.49 -0.61
C ALA A 224 12.85 -14.26 -1.82
N SER A 225 11.79 -13.77 -2.45
CA SER A 225 11.20 -14.37 -3.65
C SER A 225 12.18 -14.35 -4.84
N ARG A 226 12.86 -13.23 -5.07
CA ARG A 226 13.86 -13.10 -6.14
C ARG A 226 15.06 -14.03 -5.98
N HIS A 227 15.40 -14.43 -4.75
CA HIS A 227 16.44 -15.42 -4.52
C HIS A 227 16.08 -16.74 -5.20
N TYR A 228 14.86 -17.26 -5.00
CA TYR A 228 14.40 -18.50 -5.64
C TYR A 228 14.37 -18.37 -7.18
N THR A 229 13.86 -17.26 -7.70
CA THR A 229 13.81 -17.04 -9.15
C THR A 229 15.22 -17.02 -9.78
N ARG A 230 16.22 -16.43 -9.10
CA ARG A 230 17.62 -16.40 -9.61
C ARG A 230 18.25 -17.76 -9.72
N VAL A 231 17.87 -18.70 -8.86
CA VAL A 231 18.35 -20.10 -8.91
C VAL A 231 17.39 -21.01 -9.68
N ASN A 232 16.46 -20.41 -10.44
CA ASN A 232 15.44 -21.10 -11.25
C ASN A 232 14.58 -22.08 -10.44
N GLN A 233 14.21 -21.67 -9.23
CA GLN A 233 13.33 -22.40 -8.33
C GLN A 233 12.11 -21.56 -7.96
N TYR A 234 11.05 -22.23 -7.52
CA TYR A 234 9.89 -21.61 -6.92
C TYR A 234 10.05 -21.54 -5.41
N MET A 235 9.47 -20.49 -4.80
CA MET A 235 9.39 -20.44 -3.35
C MET A 235 8.61 -21.65 -2.83
N PRO A 236 9.12 -22.40 -1.84
CA PRO A 236 8.35 -23.51 -1.24
C PRO A 236 6.98 -23.02 -0.75
N VAL A 237 5.93 -23.82 -1.03
CA VAL A 237 4.54 -23.48 -0.70
C VAL A 237 4.38 -23.14 0.78
N PHE A 238 5.10 -23.83 1.65
CA PHE A 238 5.11 -23.56 3.09
C PHE A 238 5.47 -22.11 3.44
N TYR A 239 6.45 -21.51 2.76
CA TYR A 239 6.78 -20.08 2.99
C TYR A 239 5.72 -19.16 2.40
N VAL A 240 5.06 -19.56 1.30
CA VAL A 240 3.93 -18.79 0.76
C VAL A 240 2.77 -18.80 1.75
N GLN A 241 2.44 -19.96 2.35
CA GLN A 241 1.46 -20.08 3.43
C GLN A 241 1.85 -19.17 4.59
N LEU A 242 3.06 -19.31 5.11
CA LEU A 242 3.54 -18.59 6.29
C LEU A 242 3.53 -17.07 6.11
N TYR A 243 3.97 -16.58 4.94
CA TYR A 243 4.00 -15.14 4.67
C TYR A 243 2.60 -14.60 4.42
N THR A 244 1.79 -15.28 3.59
CA THR A 244 0.42 -14.82 3.29
C THR A 244 -0.44 -14.79 4.55
N TYR A 245 -0.32 -15.78 5.42
CA TYR A 245 -1.01 -15.79 6.71
C TYR A 245 -0.67 -14.55 7.55
N GLN A 246 0.61 -14.23 7.69
CA GLN A 246 1.08 -13.08 8.48
C GLN A 246 0.67 -11.74 7.85
N ILE A 247 0.62 -11.65 6.50
CA ILE A 247 0.07 -10.46 5.82
C ILE A 247 -1.40 -10.29 6.19
N CYS A 248 -2.20 -11.38 6.13
CA CYS A 248 -3.61 -11.33 6.51
C CYS A 248 -3.78 -10.95 8.01
N ARG A 249 -2.91 -11.43 8.91
CA ARG A 249 -2.92 -11.00 10.31
C ARG A 249 -2.69 -9.49 10.47
N ALA A 250 -1.67 -8.96 9.78
CA ALA A 250 -1.39 -7.51 9.79
C ALA A 250 -2.59 -6.70 9.26
N LEU A 251 -3.18 -7.16 8.14
CA LEU A 251 -4.31 -6.47 7.52
C LEU A 251 -5.58 -6.56 8.39
N ASN A 252 -5.85 -7.70 9.03
CA ASN A 252 -6.96 -7.79 9.98
C ASN A 252 -6.85 -6.72 11.08
N TYR A 253 -5.66 -6.59 11.65
CA TYR A 253 -5.41 -5.59 12.69
C TYR A 253 -5.61 -4.16 12.18
N ILE A 254 -4.99 -3.77 11.07
CA ILE A 254 -5.11 -2.39 10.59
C ILE A 254 -6.50 -2.06 10.03
N HIS A 255 -7.20 -3.02 9.41
CA HIS A 255 -8.53 -2.81 8.85
C HIS A 255 -9.62 -2.76 9.92
N ASN A 256 -9.61 -3.72 10.86
CA ASN A 256 -10.73 -3.93 11.79
C ASN A 256 -10.50 -3.27 13.16
N VAL A 257 -9.25 -3.22 13.65
CA VAL A 257 -8.95 -2.62 14.96
C VAL A 257 -8.66 -1.13 14.82
N ILE A 258 -7.81 -0.75 13.83
CA ILE A 258 -7.38 0.64 13.64
C ILE A 258 -8.29 1.39 12.66
N GLY A 259 -8.95 0.70 11.72
CA GLY A 259 -9.79 1.31 10.68
C GLY A 259 -9.02 1.93 9.52
N VAL A 260 -7.79 1.48 9.27
CA VAL A 260 -6.88 2.03 8.26
C VAL A 260 -6.76 1.10 7.06
N CYS A 261 -6.84 1.64 5.84
CA CYS A 261 -6.45 1.00 4.60
C CYS A 261 -5.00 1.34 4.27
N HIS A 262 -4.18 0.34 3.97
CA HIS A 262 -2.74 0.52 3.68
C HIS A 262 -2.49 1.19 2.34
N ARG A 263 -3.19 0.75 1.29
CA ARG A 263 -3.21 1.28 -0.07
C ARG A 263 -1.89 1.13 -0.87
N ASP A 264 -0.92 0.34 -0.36
CA ASP A 264 0.31 -0.01 -1.12
C ASP A 264 0.90 -1.36 -0.69
N ILE A 265 0.05 -2.39 -0.60
CA ILE A 265 0.50 -3.76 -0.35
C ILE A 265 1.26 -4.28 -1.58
N LYS A 266 2.53 -4.65 -1.37
CA LYS A 266 3.43 -5.20 -2.39
C LYS A 266 4.61 -5.92 -1.72
N PRO A 267 5.33 -6.82 -2.41
CA PRO A 267 6.44 -7.58 -1.81
C PRO A 267 7.57 -6.72 -1.22
N GLN A 268 7.77 -5.49 -1.72
CA GLN A 268 8.77 -4.56 -1.22
C GLN A 268 8.42 -3.97 0.15
N ASN A 269 7.11 -3.85 0.47
CA ASN A 269 6.60 -3.31 1.73
C ASN A 269 6.33 -4.40 2.78
N LEU A 270 6.74 -5.64 2.50
CA LEU A 270 6.64 -6.79 3.38
C LEU A 270 8.05 -7.17 3.83
N LEU A 271 8.40 -6.78 5.04
CA LEU A 271 9.70 -7.09 5.62
C LEU A 271 9.66 -8.50 6.23
N VAL A 272 10.77 -9.21 6.19
CA VAL A 272 10.89 -10.56 6.75
C VAL A 272 12.22 -10.76 7.44
N ASN A 273 12.20 -11.31 8.62
CA ASN A 273 13.42 -11.76 9.30
C ASN A 273 13.84 -13.11 8.70
N PRO A 274 15.04 -13.22 8.09
CA PRO A 274 15.45 -14.43 7.37
C PRO A 274 15.70 -15.64 8.29
N HIS A 275 15.82 -15.42 9.61
CA HIS A 275 16.07 -16.49 10.59
C HIS A 275 14.79 -17.02 11.22
N THR A 276 13.85 -16.14 11.54
CA THR A 276 12.60 -16.49 12.23
C THR A 276 11.41 -16.57 11.29
N HIS A 277 11.54 -16.06 10.06
CA HIS A 277 10.46 -15.89 9.08
C HIS A 277 9.27 -15.07 9.60
N GLN A 278 9.48 -14.26 10.67
CA GLN A 278 8.49 -13.29 11.07
C GLN A 278 8.40 -12.20 10.03
N LEU A 279 7.17 -11.94 9.58
CA LEU A 279 6.86 -10.91 8.59
C LEU A 279 6.30 -9.67 9.28
N LYS A 280 6.67 -8.50 8.77
CA LYS A 280 6.17 -7.21 9.23
C LYS A 280 5.81 -6.30 8.05
N LEU A 281 4.58 -5.80 8.06
CA LEU A 281 4.09 -4.80 7.11
C LEU A 281 4.71 -3.44 7.42
N CYS A 282 5.23 -2.75 6.41
CA CYS A 282 5.86 -1.43 6.56
C CYS A 282 5.35 -0.43 5.49
N ASP A 283 5.80 0.81 5.59
CA ASP A 283 5.51 1.94 4.69
C ASP A 283 4.03 2.37 4.68
N PHE A 284 3.63 3.07 5.72
CA PHE A 284 2.29 3.65 5.88
C PHE A 284 2.11 5.03 5.23
N GLY A 285 3.05 5.46 4.38
CA GLY A 285 2.99 6.75 3.68
C GLY A 285 1.77 6.94 2.77
N SER A 286 1.19 5.84 2.28
CA SER A 286 -0.04 5.84 1.50
C SER A 286 -1.30 5.53 2.32
N ALA A 287 -1.16 5.14 3.58
CA ALA A 287 -2.26 4.68 4.41
C ALA A 287 -3.25 5.80 4.76
N LYS A 288 -4.53 5.45 4.90
CA LYS A 288 -5.60 6.39 5.27
C LYS A 288 -6.74 5.65 5.98
N MET A 289 -7.36 6.31 6.95
CA MET A 289 -8.68 5.91 7.46
C MET A 289 -9.72 6.28 6.40
N LEU A 290 -10.44 5.29 5.87
CA LEU A 290 -11.46 5.53 4.86
C LEU A 290 -12.77 5.86 5.54
N VAL A 291 -13.34 7.02 5.23
CA VAL A 291 -14.63 7.47 5.77
C VAL A 291 -15.70 7.28 4.69
N PRO A 292 -16.81 6.57 5.00
CA PRO A 292 -17.91 6.40 4.05
C PRO A 292 -18.45 7.75 3.57
N GLY A 293 -18.68 7.88 2.26
CA GLY A 293 -19.17 9.11 1.63
C GLY A 293 -18.09 10.19 1.39
N GLU A 294 -16.85 9.96 1.80
CA GLU A 294 -15.73 10.84 1.45
C GLU A 294 -14.97 10.30 0.23
N PRO A 295 -14.82 11.10 -0.84
CA PRO A 295 -14.06 10.67 -2.00
C PRO A 295 -12.56 10.60 -1.69
N ASN A 296 -11.92 9.57 -2.22
CA ASN A 296 -10.50 9.33 -2.10
C ASN A 296 -9.83 9.35 -3.49
N ILE A 297 -8.51 9.53 -3.54
CA ILE A 297 -7.77 9.44 -4.80
C ILE A 297 -7.82 8.01 -5.34
N SER A 298 -8.23 7.86 -6.61
CA SER A 298 -8.26 6.56 -7.29
C SER A 298 -6.87 6.12 -7.79
N TYR A 299 -5.97 7.08 -8.07
CA TYR A 299 -4.61 6.79 -8.52
C TYR A 299 -3.67 6.51 -7.34
N ILE A 300 -3.89 5.37 -6.71
CA ILE A 300 -3.13 4.87 -5.56
C ILE A 300 -2.76 3.39 -5.78
N CYS A 301 -1.96 2.80 -4.95
CA CYS A 301 -1.36 1.47 -5.04
C CYS A 301 -0.33 1.33 -6.18
N SER A 302 0.64 0.48 -5.94
CA SER A 302 1.61 0.09 -6.97
C SER A 302 0.92 -0.72 -8.07
N ARG A 303 1.24 -0.43 -9.32
CA ARG A 303 0.47 -0.81 -10.51
C ARG A 303 0.11 -2.31 -10.58
N TYR A 304 1.06 -3.21 -10.42
CA TYR A 304 0.82 -4.66 -10.55
C TYR A 304 -0.13 -5.22 -9.48
N TYR A 305 -0.29 -4.50 -8.37
CA TYR A 305 -1.11 -4.87 -7.21
C TYR A 305 -2.36 -4.02 -7.08
N ARG A 306 -2.63 -3.12 -8.04
CA ARG A 306 -3.76 -2.19 -8.02
C ARG A 306 -5.06 -2.90 -8.32
N ALA A 307 -6.05 -2.73 -7.43
CA ALA A 307 -7.38 -3.29 -7.58
C ALA A 307 -8.12 -2.71 -8.79
N PRO A 308 -8.98 -3.49 -9.47
CA PRO A 308 -9.65 -3.06 -10.69
C PRO A 308 -10.56 -1.85 -10.47
N GLU A 309 -11.25 -1.72 -9.33
CA GLU A 309 -12.07 -0.54 -9.02
C GLU A 309 -11.26 0.76 -9.06
N LEU A 310 -10.00 0.74 -8.64
CA LEU A 310 -9.11 1.91 -8.73
C LEU A 310 -8.74 2.22 -10.19
N ILE A 311 -8.59 1.20 -11.02
CA ILE A 311 -8.33 1.37 -12.46
C ILE A 311 -9.57 1.93 -13.16
N PHE A 312 -10.77 1.54 -12.69
CA PHE A 312 -12.04 2.09 -13.13
C PHE A 312 -12.34 3.49 -12.56
N GLY A 313 -11.42 4.05 -11.77
CA GLY A 313 -11.51 5.43 -11.26
C GLY A 313 -12.44 5.60 -10.06
N ALA A 314 -12.74 4.52 -9.32
CA ALA A 314 -13.54 4.62 -8.10
C ALA A 314 -12.86 5.54 -7.08
N THR A 315 -13.61 6.47 -6.51
CA THR A 315 -13.18 7.37 -5.44
C THR A 315 -13.72 6.92 -4.07
N GLU A 316 -14.81 6.18 -4.06
CA GLU A 316 -15.34 5.50 -2.88
C GLU A 316 -14.99 4.02 -2.96
N TYR A 317 -13.93 3.63 -2.27
CA TYR A 317 -13.46 2.25 -2.18
C TYR A 317 -13.21 1.87 -0.72
N THR A 318 -13.08 0.59 -0.45
CA THR A 318 -12.91 0.04 0.89
C THR A 318 -11.53 -0.60 1.08
N THR A 319 -11.27 -1.12 2.27
CA THR A 319 -10.08 -1.92 2.60
C THR A 319 -9.94 -3.18 1.72
N ALA A 320 -10.98 -3.56 0.97
CA ALA A 320 -10.94 -4.67 0.01
C ALA A 320 -9.91 -4.47 -1.12
N ILE A 321 -9.45 -3.23 -1.38
CA ILE A 321 -8.34 -2.98 -2.32
C ILE A 321 -7.04 -3.63 -1.84
N ASP A 322 -6.77 -3.65 -0.53
CA ASP A 322 -5.60 -4.30 0.04
C ASP A 322 -5.71 -5.82 -0.11
N MET A 323 -6.91 -6.40 0.02
CA MET A 323 -7.13 -7.85 -0.16
C MET A 323 -6.89 -8.29 -1.61
N TRP A 324 -7.26 -7.47 -2.60
CA TRP A 324 -6.84 -7.69 -3.98
C TRP A 324 -5.31 -7.74 -4.11
N SER A 325 -4.63 -6.76 -3.51
CA SER A 325 -3.16 -6.69 -3.53
C SER A 325 -2.52 -7.93 -2.89
N VAL A 326 -3.10 -8.46 -1.80
CA VAL A 326 -2.67 -9.75 -1.20
C VAL A 326 -2.81 -10.90 -2.20
N GLY A 327 -3.92 -10.97 -2.91
CA GLY A 327 -4.12 -11.98 -3.97
C GLY A 327 -3.04 -11.90 -5.04
N CYS A 328 -2.66 -10.69 -5.47
CA CYS A 328 -1.57 -10.48 -6.43
C CYS A 328 -0.21 -10.90 -5.85
N VAL A 329 0.08 -10.54 -4.59
CA VAL A 329 1.33 -10.93 -3.92
C VAL A 329 1.42 -12.45 -3.78
N MET A 330 0.36 -13.10 -3.28
CA MET A 330 0.32 -14.57 -3.14
C MET A 330 0.53 -15.28 -4.47
N ALA A 331 -0.16 -14.83 -5.53
CA ALA A 331 0.02 -15.38 -6.87
C ALA A 331 1.46 -15.21 -7.38
N GLU A 332 2.08 -14.05 -7.15
CA GLU A 332 3.47 -13.79 -7.52
C GLU A 332 4.45 -14.70 -6.79
N LEU A 333 4.25 -14.96 -5.50
CA LEU A 333 5.10 -15.86 -4.73
C LEU A 333 4.99 -17.31 -5.24
N LEU A 334 3.80 -17.75 -5.65
CA LEU A 334 3.57 -19.07 -6.24
C LEU A 334 4.16 -19.20 -7.66
N LEU A 335 4.09 -18.14 -8.46
CA LEU A 335 4.51 -18.13 -9.87
C LEU A 335 5.99 -17.73 -10.07
N GLY A 336 6.58 -17.04 -9.08
CA GLY A 336 7.92 -16.43 -9.19
C GLY A 336 7.96 -15.15 -10.04
N GLN A 337 6.81 -14.67 -10.50
CA GLN A 337 6.67 -13.44 -11.29
C GLN A 337 5.29 -12.80 -11.06
N PRO A 338 5.13 -11.49 -11.26
CA PRO A 338 3.84 -10.82 -11.13
C PRO A 338 2.75 -11.46 -12.01
N LEU A 339 1.55 -11.63 -11.44
CA LEU A 339 0.41 -12.19 -12.18
C LEU A 339 -0.12 -11.21 -13.23
N PHE A 340 -0.12 -9.92 -12.94
CA PHE A 340 -0.64 -8.85 -13.80
C PHE A 340 0.43 -7.79 -14.09
N PRO A 341 1.38 -8.06 -15.02
CA PRO A 341 2.51 -7.16 -15.28
C PRO A 341 2.18 -6.07 -16.31
N GLY A 342 1.19 -5.21 -16.04
CA GLY A 342 0.79 -4.14 -16.94
C GLY A 342 1.82 -2.99 -17.03
N GLU A 343 2.08 -2.50 -18.23
CA GLU A 343 3.02 -1.39 -18.48
C GLU A 343 2.39 -0.01 -18.25
N SER A 344 1.05 0.09 -18.33
CA SER A 344 0.24 1.28 -18.04
C SER A 344 -1.01 0.89 -17.27
N SER A 345 -1.79 1.86 -16.75
CA SER A 345 -3.07 1.57 -16.07
C SER A 345 -4.06 0.86 -16.99
N VAL A 346 -4.10 1.23 -18.27
CA VAL A 346 -4.93 0.58 -19.29
C VAL A 346 -4.45 -0.84 -19.55
N ASP A 347 -3.15 -1.05 -19.64
CA ASP A 347 -2.55 -2.35 -19.86
C ASP A 347 -2.73 -3.26 -18.65
N GLN A 348 -2.66 -2.71 -17.45
CA GLN A 348 -2.96 -3.42 -16.21
C GLN A 348 -4.36 -4.04 -16.23
N LEU A 349 -5.36 -3.31 -16.70
CA LEU A 349 -6.72 -3.84 -16.86
C LEU A 349 -6.77 -4.94 -17.94
N VAL A 350 -6.00 -4.80 -19.02
CA VAL A 350 -5.89 -5.85 -20.06
C VAL A 350 -5.32 -7.14 -19.46
N GLU A 351 -4.26 -7.05 -18.65
CA GLU A 351 -3.66 -8.22 -17.99
C GLU A 351 -4.66 -8.89 -17.02
N ILE A 352 -5.44 -8.11 -16.27
CA ILE A 352 -6.50 -8.63 -15.41
C ILE A 352 -7.57 -9.36 -16.24
N ILE A 353 -8.06 -8.74 -17.33
CA ILE A 353 -9.09 -9.34 -18.19
C ILE A 353 -8.60 -10.62 -18.87
N LYS A 354 -7.33 -10.75 -19.23
CA LYS A 354 -6.76 -11.99 -19.78
C LYS A 354 -6.94 -13.17 -18.82
N VAL A 355 -6.83 -12.92 -17.53
CA VAL A 355 -6.90 -13.94 -16.48
C VAL A 355 -8.34 -14.17 -16.03
N LEU A 356 -9.02 -13.12 -15.60
CA LEU A 356 -10.34 -13.21 -14.99
C LEU A 356 -11.51 -13.17 -15.99
N GLY A 357 -11.23 -12.88 -17.25
CA GLY A 357 -12.26 -12.60 -18.25
C GLY A 357 -12.79 -11.19 -18.18
N THR A 358 -13.68 -10.86 -19.10
CA THR A 358 -14.33 -9.54 -19.12
C THR A 358 -15.31 -9.42 -17.96
N PRO A 359 -15.21 -8.37 -17.12
CA PRO A 359 -16.17 -8.20 -16.03
C PRO A 359 -17.59 -7.98 -16.58
N THR A 360 -18.57 -8.50 -15.86
CA THR A 360 -20.00 -8.28 -16.15
C THR A 360 -20.38 -6.83 -15.83
N ARG A 361 -21.58 -6.43 -16.29
CA ARG A 361 -22.10 -5.09 -15.99
C ARG A 361 -22.33 -4.90 -14.48
N GLU A 362 -22.78 -5.94 -13.82
CA GLU A 362 -23.01 -5.98 -12.38
C GLU A 362 -21.70 -5.80 -11.62
N GLU A 363 -20.64 -6.52 -12.00
CA GLU A 363 -19.31 -6.36 -11.42
C GLU A 363 -18.73 -4.97 -11.65
N ILE A 364 -18.90 -4.39 -12.85
CA ILE A 364 -18.48 -3.01 -13.13
C ILE A 364 -19.22 -2.02 -12.20
N LYS A 365 -20.53 -2.20 -12.00
CA LYS A 365 -21.31 -1.37 -11.08
C LYS A 365 -20.87 -1.51 -9.64
N CYS A 366 -20.47 -2.74 -9.21
CA CYS A 366 -19.93 -2.96 -7.87
C CYS A 366 -18.56 -2.28 -7.68
N MET A 367 -17.76 -2.17 -8.75
CA MET A 367 -16.46 -1.51 -8.72
C MET A 367 -16.59 0.02 -8.78
N ASN A 368 -17.40 0.54 -9.68
CA ASN A 368 -17.67 1.97 -9.83
C ASN A 368 -19.07 2.21 -10.43
N PRO A 369 -20.06 2.64 -9.63
CA PRO A 369 -21.42 2.89 -10.09
C PRO A 369 -21.53 3.97 -11.19
N ASP A 370 -20.60 4.92 -11.19
CA ASP A 370 -20.58 6.05 -12.13
C ASP A 370 -19.91 5.74 -13.46
N TYR A 371 -19.33 4.55 -13.58
CA TYR A 371 -18.62 4.17 -14.80
C TYR A 371 -19.61 3.87 -15.95
N ARG A 372 -19.56 4.65 -17.04
CA ARG A 372 -20.54 4.60 -18.12
C ARG A 372 -19.96 4.30 -19.52
N GLU A 373 -18.63 4.20 -19.67
CA GLU A 373 -18.05 4.49 -20.99
C GLU A 373 -17.64 3.33 -21.88
N PHE A 374 -17.51 2.04 -21.46
CA PHE A 374 -16.91 1.06 -22.35
C PHE A 374 -17.67 -0.26 -22.51
N LYS A 375 -17.89 -0.62 -23.77
CA LYS A 375 -18.20 -1.99 -24.17
C LYS A 375 -16.88 -2.74 -24.37
N PHE A 376 -16.48 -3.54 -23.41
CA PHE A 376 -15.34 -4.40 -23.54
C PHE A 376 -15.64 -5.59 -24.48
N PRO A 377 -14.68 -6.07 -25.31
CA PRO A 377 -14.83 -7.31 -26.03
C PRO A 377 -14.94 -8.45 -25.02
N GLN A 378 -15.84 -9.41 -25.30
CA GLN A 378 -16.06 -10.56 -24.43
C GLN A 378 -14.87 -11.51 -24.49
N ILE A 379 -14.15 -11.63 -23.38
CA ILE A 379 -13.02 -12.54 -23.18
C ILE A 379 -13.40 -13.49 -22.06
N LYS A 380 -13.29 -14.80 -22.31
CA LYS A 380 -13.52 -15.81 -21.28
C LYS A 380 -12.37 -15.82 -20.28
N ALA A 381 -12.72 -16.04 -19.01
CA ALA A 381 -11.72 -16.27 -17.96
C ALA A 381 -10.77 -17.41 -18.35
N HIS A 382 -9.50 -17.21 -18.08
CA HIS A 382 -8.52 -18.28 -18.24
C HIS A 382 -8.63 -19.22 -17.02
N PRO A 383 -8.77 -20.55 -17.26
CA PRO A 383 -8.90 -21.48 -16.15
C PRO A 383 -7.68 -21.43 -15.23
N TRP A 384 -7.87 -21.33 -13.93
CA TRP A 384 -6.80 -21.21 -12.94
C TRP A 384 -5.77 -22.34 -13.01
N HIS A 385 -6.19 -23.58 -13.32
CA HIS A 385 -5.28 -24.73 -13.49
C HIS A 385 -4.33 -24.61 -14.69
N LYS A 386 -4.56 -23.66 -15.61
CA LYS A 386 -3.64 -23.33 -16.71
C LYS A 386 -2.69 -22.19 -16.36
N ILE A 387 -3.04 -21.38 -15.38
CA ILE A 387 -2.20 -20.31 -14.85
C ILE A 387 -1.20 -20.88 -13.85
N PHE A 388 -1.71 -21.64 -12.89
CA PHE A 388 -0.90 -22.37 -11.93
C PHE A 388 -0.63 -23.79 -12.46
N ASN A 389 0.58 -24.25 -12.31
CA ASN A 389 0.93 -25.59 -12.74
C ASN A 389 0.19 -26.66 -11.89
N LYS A 390 0.10 -27.89 -12.40
CA LYS A 390 -0.62 -29.00 -11.74
C LYS A 390 -0.04 -29.41 -10.36
N ARG A 391 1.12 -28.90 -9.98
CA ARG A 391 1.77 -29.19 -8.68
C ARG A 391 1.34 -28.23 -7.59
N MET A 392 0.64 -27.14 -7.93
CA MET A 392 0.12 -26.21 -6.93
C MET A 392 -1.04 -26.84 -6.17
N PRO A 393 -1.07 -26.70 -4.82
CA PRO A 393 -2.22 -27.15 -4.04
C PRO A 393 -3.52 -26.50 -4.53
N THR A 394 -4.61 -27.26 -4.54
CA THR A 394 -5.94 -26.76 -4.93
C THR A 394 -6.41 -25.65 -4.02
N GLU A 395 -6.08 -25.74 -2.73
CA GLU A 395 -6.38 -24.76 -1.69
C GLU A 395 -5.67 -23.43 -1.95
N ALA A 396 -4.43 -23.45 -2.48
CA ALA A 396 -3.71 -22.23 -2.87
C ALA A 396 -4.43 -21.51 -4.01
N VAL A 397 -4.86 -22.27 -5.01
CA VAL A 397 -5.59 -21.74 -6.17
C VAL A 397 -6.97 -21.22 -5.76
N ASP A 398 -7.67 -21.92 -4.87
CA ASP A 398 -8.96 -21.48 -4.35
C ASP A 398 -8.83 -20.15 -3.59
N LEU A 399 -7.86 -20.04 -2.66
CA LEU A 399 -7.64 -18.79 -1.92
C LEU A 399 -7.32 -17.62 -2.85
N VAL A 400 -6.41 -17.79 -3.83
CA VAL A 400 -6.13 -16.74 -4.82
C VAL A 400 -7.41 -16.32 -5.53
N SER A 401 -8.25 -17.28 -5.93
CA SER A 401 -9.50 -17.00 -6.63
C SER A 401 -10.49 -16.22 -5.76
N ARG A 402 -10.53 -16.45 -4.44
CA ARG A 402 -11.37 -15.74 -3.47
C ARG A 402 -10.89 -14.30 -3.20
N LEU A 403 -9.58 -14.07 -3.33
CA LEU A 403 -8.99 -12.74 -3.17
C LEU A 403 -9.11 -11.90 -4.45
N LEU A 404 -8.98 -12.53 -5.63
CA LEU A 404 -9.01 -11.86 -6.93
C LEU A 404 -10.41 -11.88 -7.55
N GLN A 405 -11.37 -11.25 -6.89
CA GLN A 405 -12.73 -11.05 -7.37
C GLN A 405 -12.91 -9.61 -7.88
N TYR A 406 -13.63 -9.41 -9.00
CA TYR A 406 -13.96 -8.07 -9.50
C TYR A 406 -14.76 -7.28 -8.47
N SER A 407 -15.83 -7.88 -7.94
CA SER A 407 -16.63 -7.26 -6.89
C SER A 407 -15.86 -7.17 -5.58
N PRO A 408 -15.61 -5.97 -5.02
CA PRO A 408 -14.92 -5.81 -3.75
C PRO A 408 -15.61 -6.52 -2.58
N THR A 409 -16.95 -6.66 -2.64
CA THR A 409 -17.76 -7.30 -1.60
C THR A 409 -17.70 -8.82 -1.60
N LEU A 410 -17.20 -9.43 -2.69
CA LEU A 410 -17.02 -10.88 -2.82
C LEU A 410 -15.60 -11.33 -2.46
N ARG A 411 -14.68 -10.39 -2.24
CA ARG A 411 -13.32 -10.72 -1.79
C ARG A 411 -13.34 -11.11 -0.33
N PHE A 412 -12.58 -12.14 -0.01
CA PHE A 412 -12.38 -12.49 1.39
C PHE A 412 -11.79 -11.31 2.18
N THR A 413 -12.32 -11.12 3.38
CA THR A 413 -11.68 -10.29 4.40
C THR A 413 -10.38 -10.94 4.86
N ALA A 414 -9.53 -10.18 5.52
CA ALA A 414 -8.25 -10.68 6.02
C ALA A 414 -8.46 -11.86 7.00
N LEU A 415 -9.50 -11.81 7.82
CA LEU A 415 -9.78 -12.83 8.81
C LEU A 415 -10.37 -14.12 8.18
N GLU A 416 -11.28 -13.98 7.20
CA GLU A 416 -11.77 -15.12 6.40
C GLU A 416 -10.63 -15.81 5.66
N ALA A 417 -9.70 -15.03 5.09
CA ALA A 417 -8.50 -15.57 4.48
C ALA A 417 -7.64 -16.35 5.50
N CYS A 418 -7.42 -15.83 6.71
CA CYS A 418 -6.69 -16.53 7.76
C CYS A 418 -7.31 -17.90 8.12
N ALA A 419 -8.63 -18.06 8.01
CA ALA A 419 -9.32 -19.31 8.30
C ALA A 419 -9.34 -20.30 7.13
N HIS A 420 -8.78 -19.94 5.98
CA HIS A 420 -8.83 -20.78 4.77
C HIS A 420 -8.01 -22.08 4.94
N PRO A 421 -8.48 -23.22 4.34
CA PRO A 421 -7.77 -24.51 4.41
C PRO A 421 -6.33 -24.48 3.88
N PHE A 422 -5.97 -23.55 3.00
CA PHE A 422 -4.60 -23.35 2.54
C PHE A 422 -3.59 -23.21 3.68
N PHE A 423 -4.01 -22.79 4.87
CA PHE A 423 -3.16 -22.59 6.04
C PHE A 423 -3.23 -23.72 7.07
N ASP A 424 -3.88 -24.84 6.76
CA ASP A 424 -4.08 -25.95 7.73
C ASP A 424 -2.75 -26.53 8.19
N ASP A 425 -1.74 -26.63 7.31
CA ASP A 425 -0.38 -27.06 7.67
C ASP A 425 0.25 -26.21 8.78
N LEU A 426 -0.08 -24.92 8.83
CA LEU A 426 0.43 -24.01 9.89
C LEU A 426 -0.27 -24.22 11.24
N ARG A 427 -1.47 -24.86 11.24
CA ARG A 427 -2.29 -25.12 12.43
C ARG A 427 -1.95 -26.45 13.09
N GLU A 428 -1.12 -27.29 12.44
CA GLU A 428 -0.68 -28.55 13.01
C GLU A 428 0.11 -28.33 14.33
N PRO A 429 -0.12 -29.14 15.38
CA PRO A 429 0.53 -28.95 16.69
C PRO A 429 2.06 -28.95 16.64
N ASN A 430 2.63 -29.68 15.70
CA ASN A 430 4.08 -29.81 15.53
C ASN A 430 4.62 -29.03 14.34
N ALA A 431 3.85 -28.07 13.81
CA ALA A 431 4.28 -27.25 12.69
C ALA A 431 5.58 -26.49 13.05
N CYS A 432 6.57 -26.61 12.21
CA CYS A 432 7.87 -25.95 12.37
C CYS A 432 8.42 -25.50 11.03
N LEU A 433 9.38 -24.61 11.07
CA LEU A 433 10.13 -24.19 9.89
C LEU A 433 10.89 -25.38 9.30
N PRO A 434 11.19 -25.39 7.98
CA PRO A 434 11.97 -26.46 7.34
C PRO A 434 13.34 -26.72 7.97
N ASN A 435 13.88 -25.75 8.72
CA ASN A 435 15.13 -25.90 9.49
C ASN A 435 14.92 -26.40 10.92
N GLY A 436 13.70 -26.86 11.27
CA GLY A 436 13.35 -27.40 12.59
C GLY A 436 13.10 -26.35 13.68
N ARG A 437 13.18 -25.06 13.38
CA ARG A 437 12.87 -23.99 14.35
C ARG A 437 11.36 -23.79 14.47
N SER A 438 10.93 -23.28 15.64
CA SER A 438 9.53 -22.94 15.87
C SER A 438 9.05 -21.85 14.91
N LEU A 439 7.77 -21.91 14.58
CA LEU A 439 7.08 -20.85 13.83
C LEU A 439 7.06 -19.55 14.62
N PRO A 440 7.02 -18.38 13.95
CA PRO A 440 6.67 -17.13 14.61
C PRO A 440 5.26 -17.23 15.22
N PRO A 441 4.91 -16.34 16.18
CA PRO A 441 3.56 -16.33 16.75
C PRO A 441 2.49 -16.07 15.67
N LEU A 442 1.63 -17.06 15.41
CA LEU A 442 0.58 -16.99 14.38
C LEU A 442 -0.82 -16.85 14.99
N PHE A 443 -1.08 -17.44 16.17
CA PHE A 443 -2.43 -17.60 16.73
C PHE A 443 -2.67 -16.74 17.98
N ASN A 444 -1.77 -15.82 18.27
CA ASN A 444 -1.85 -14.88 19.40
C ASN A 444 -2.73 -13.68 19.10
N PHE A 445 -3.98 -13.92 18.67
CA PHE A 445 -4.95 -12.87 18.43
C PHE A 445 -5.31 -12.13 19.71
N THR A 446 -5.52 -10.82 19.64
CA THR A 446 -6.08 -10.02 20.72
C THR A 446 -7.61 -10.09 20.71
N GLN A 447 -8.24 -9.64 21.80
CA GLN A 447 -9.71 -9.58 21.86
C GLN A 447 -10.28 -8.61 20.83
N GLU A 448 -9.57 -7.50 20.59
CA GLU A 448 -9.97 -6.50 19.59
C GLU A 448 -9.92 -7.08 18.16
N GLU A 449 -8.91 -7.89 17.84
CA GLU A 449 -8.81 -8.56 16.54
C GLU A 449 -9.95 -9.56 16.29
N LEU A 450 -10.53 -10.11 17.34
CA LEU A 450 -11.59 -11.12 17.28
C LEU A 450 -12.98 -10.56 17.62
N ALA A 451 -13.10 -9.25 17.82
CA ALA A 451 -14.38 -8.63 18.16
C ALA A 451 -15.42 -8.84 17.03
N GLY A 452 -16.59 -9.35 17.37
CA GLY A 452 -17.68 -9.58 16.41
C GLY A 452 -17.49 -10.78 15.46
N VAL A 453 -16.46 -11.59 15.66
CA VAL A 453 -16.17 -12.77 14.81
C VAL A 453 -17.19 -13.89 15.10
N PRO A 454 -17.84 -14.48 14.07
CA PRO A 454 -18.71 -15.63 14.24
C PRO A 454 -17.98 -16.83 14.87
N GLY A 455 -18.68 -17.57 15.76
CA GLY A 455 -18.10 -18.70 16.50
C GLY A 455 -17.48 -19.79 15.61
N GLU A 456 -18.09 -20.08 14.47
CA GLU A 456 -17.56 -21.06 13.50
C GLU A 456 -16.22 -20.59 12.90
N LEU A 457 -16.09 -19.31 12.59
CA LEU A 457 -14.85 -18.73 12.07
C LEU A 457 -13.76 -18.74 13.16
N LEU A 458 -14.14 -18.39 14.41
CA LEU A 458 -13.23 -18.38 15.55
C LEU A 458 -12.59 -19.76 15.82
N GLN A 459 -13.39 -20.84 15.70
CA GLN A 459 -12.90 -22.21 15.89
C GLN A 459 -11.82 -22.58 14.85
N ARG A 460 -11.90 -22.03 13.63
CA ARG A 460 -10.92 -22.27 12.56
C ARG A 460 -9.68 -21.41 12.69
N LEU A 461 -9.79 -20.23 13.31
CA LEU A 461 -8.67 -19.30 13.48
C LEU A 461 -7.68 -19.75 14.52
N ILE A 462 -8.16 -20.30 15.64
CA ILE A 462 -7.33 -20.67 16.80
C ILE A 462 -7.39 -22.17 16.99
N PRO A 463 -6.33 -22.93 16.64
CA PRO A 463 -6.28 -24.36 16.88
C PRO A 463 -6.28 -24.68 18.38
N ASP A 464 -6.78 -25.87 18.75
CA ASP A 464 -6.99 -26.24 20.17
C ASP A 464 -5.72 -26.15 21.01
N HIS A 465 -4.57 -26.51 20.45
CA HIS A 465 -3.29 -26.44 21.15
C HIS A 465 -2.79 -25.01 21.40
N ALA A 466 -3.34 -24.01 20.71
CA ALA A 466 -3.01 -22.59 20.89
C ALA A 466 -4.04 -21.83 21.74
N LYS A 467 -5.14 -22.47 22.14
CA LYS A 467 -6.11 -21.90 23.09
C LYS A 467 -5.46 -21.81 24.48
N LYS A 468 -5.41 -20.59 25.04
CA LYS A 468 -4.93 -20.33 26.40
C LYS A 468 -6.07 -20.38 27.38
#